data_50c851df416d8b1329e36a9f8d423056
#
_entry.id   50c851df416d8b1329e36a9f8d423056
#
_cell.length_a   1.000
_cell.length_b   1.000
_cell.length_c   1.000
_cell.angle_alpha   90.00
_cell.angle_beta   90.00
_cell.angle_gamma   90.00
#
_symmetry.space_group_name_H-M   'P 1'
#
loop_
_entity.id
_entity.type
_entity.pdbx_description
1 polymer ?
#
loop_
_entity_poly.entity_id
_entity_poly.type
_entity_poly.pdbx_seq_one_letter_code
_entity_poly.pdbx_strand_id
1 'polypeptide(L)'
;MTQRLRFAATTFGTLLVLAGCSQSGDQAQAPQQAQAPADDSAGKLDTYRQLQRIGNDEMAVTMGKDILSRYPNSEAAKEVQQSLPAIEQRYKENSEKNRLAGLWLYQVSPMEGGTQSTATIYTSQPSGEDRVRLVLRRHSDWGQNAFLFNGGPHGFVCKGVCSIKATFDGKPGTISAFAPTTGEPALLFKDDKGFIAQLEKAKKITMDVTLQDGEKKVTLVFETGGFDSSKWQPVAKSAGKKK
;
A
#
# COMPACT_ATOMS: atom_id res chain seq x y z
N MET A 1 -28.27 -15.47 33.88
CA MET A 1 -29.16 -16.56 33.45
C MET A 1 -28.32 -17.56 32.70
N THR A 2 -28.05 -18.64 33.41
CA THR A 2 -27.22 -19.79 33.04
C THR A 2 -28.07 -20.86 32.39
N GLN A 3 -27.70 -21.36 31.22
CA GLN A 3 -28.23 -22.64 30.74
C GLN A 3 -27.07 -23.53 30.27
N ARG A 4 -26.84 -24.53 31.09
CA ARG A 4 -26.02 -25.70 30.81
C ARG A 4 -26.90 -26.75 30.13
N LEU A 5 -26.48 -27.28 29.00
CA LEU A 5 -27.08 -28.49 28.43
C LEU A 5 -26.06 -29.62 28.54
N ARG A 6 -26.44 -30.62 29.31
CA ARG A 6 -25.77 -31.93 29.43
C ARG A 6 -26.45 -32.87 28.44
N PHE A 7 -25.67 -33.64 27.67
CA PHE A 7 -26.16 -34.84 26.99
C PHE A 7 -25.34 -36.07 27.43
N ALA A 8 -26.13 -37.08 27.75
CA ALA A 8 -25.70 -38.31 28.38
C ALA A 8 -25.17 -39.33 27.38
N ALA A 9 -24.33 -40.21 27.89
CA ALA A 9 -23.80 -41.39 27.27
C ALA A 9 -24.87 -42.48 27.12
N THR A 10 -24.81 -43.24 26.02
CA THR A 10 -25.42 -44.58 25.95
C THR A 10 -24.46 -45.53 25.26
N THR A 11 -23.97 -46.42 26.05
CA THR A 11 -23.24 -47.66 25.71
C THR A 11 -24.22 -48.69 25.13
N PHE A 12 -23.83 -49.36 24.03
CA PHE A 12 -24.36 -50.67 23.70
C PHE A 12 -23.22 -51.52 23.15
N GLY A 13 -22.90 -52.54 23.91
CA GLY A 13 -21.98 -53.59 23.54
C GLY A 13 -22.69 -54.71 22.76
N THR A 14 -21.97 -55.33 21.84
CA THR A 14 -22.27 -56.68 21.41
C THR A 14 -20.99 -57.38 21.01
N LEU A 15 -20.58 -58.38 21.79
CA LEU A 15 -19.58 -59.37 21.49
C LEU A 15 -20.11 -60.35 20.44
N LEU A 16 -19.30 -60.61 19.43
CA LEU A 16 -19.39 -61.88 18.68
C LEU A 16 -17.98 -62.39 18.40
N VAL A 17 -17.65 -63.48 19.07
CA VAL A 17 -16.45 -64.33 18.88
C VAL A 17 -16.75 -65.33 17.76
N LEU A 18 -15.93 -65.38 16.72
CA LEU A 18 -15.83 -66.50 15.85
C LEU A 18 -14.33 -66.79 15.61
N ALA A 19 -13.91 -67.90 16.17
CA ALA A 19 -12.60 -68.52 15.94
C ALA A 19 -12.58 -69.19 14.55
N GLY A 20 -11.53 -68.99 13.79
CA GLY A 20 -11.24 -69.68 12.55
C GLY A 20 -9.74 -69.84 12.39
N CYS A 21 -9.25 -71.04 12.47
CA CYS A 21 -7.85 -71.44 12.44
C CYS A 21 -7.15 -71.27 11.09
N SER A 22 -5.93 -70.88 11.19
CA SER A 22 -4.70 -71.36 10.47
C SER A 22 -4.73 -71.47 8.95
N GLN A 23 -3.85 -70.66 8.34
CA GLN A 23 -2.88 -71.18 7.37
C GLN A 23 -1.65 -70.29 7.27
N SER A 24 -0.52 -70.89 7.60
CA SER A 24 0.81 -70.25 7.44
C SER A 24 1.10 -70.07 5.94
N GLY A 25 1.37 -68.86 5.58
CA GLY A 25 1.92 -68.46 4.27
C GLY A 25 2.75 -67.21 4.48
N ASP A 26 4.05 -67.42 4.65
CA ASP A 26 5.04 -66.38 4.56
C ASP A 26 4.96 -65.73 3.17
N GLN A 27 4.15 -64.69 3.06
CA GLN A 27 4.33 -63.68 2.00
C GLN A 27 5.07 -62.51 2.61
N ALA A 28 6.37 -62.50 2.39
CA ALA A 28 7.19 -61.32 2.56
C ALA A 28 6.53 -60.16 1.74
N GLN A 29 5.86 -59.24 2.44
CA GLN A 29 5.47 -57.98 1.84
C GLN A 29 6.75 -57.30 1.42
N ALA A 30 6.98 -57.27 0.11
CA ALA A 30 7.98 -56.41 -0.49
C ALA A 30 7.78 -54.98 0.02
N PRO A 31 8.82 -54.26 0.42
CA PRO A 31 8.68 -52.89 0.83
C PRO A 31 8.04 -52.10 -0.33
N GLN A 32 6.85 -51.52 -0.10
CA GLN A 32 6.29 -50.55 -1.02
C GLN A 32 7.33 -49.43 -1.14
N GLN A 33 8.08 -49.46 -2.24
CA GLN A 33 8.90 -48.35 -2.64
C GLN A 33 7.95 -47.14 -2.71
N ALA A 34 8.14 -46.20 -1.78
CA ALA A 34 7.52 -44.89 -1.88
C ALA A 34 7.87 -44.35 -3.29
N GLN A 35 6.88 -44.38 -4.20
CA GLN A 35 7.04 -43.79 -5.50
C GLN A 35 7.47 -42.34 -5.28
N ALA A 36 8.64 -41.99 -5.77
CA ALA A 36 9.09 -40.62 -5.81
C ALA A 36 7.97 -39.78 -6.44
N PRO A 37 7.63 -38.58 -5.90
CA PRO A 37 6.60 -37.73 -6.48
C PRO A 37 6.89 -37.58 -7.97
N ALA A 38 5.88 -37.85 -8.81
CA ALA A 38 6.01 -37.68 -10.25
C ALA A 38 6.55 -36.26 -10.54
N ASP A 39 7.53 -36.15 -11.42
CA ASP A 39 8.09 -34.84 -11.80
C ASP A 39 7.02 -34.05 -12.55
N ASP A 40 6.35 -33.13 -11.83
CA ASP A 40 5.32 -32.24 -12.35
C ASP A 40 5.92 -30.90 -12.86
N SER A 41 7.23 -30.84 -13.02
CA SER A 41 7.93 -29.61 -13.40
C SER A 41 7.48 -29.04 -14.76
N ALA A 42 7.14 -29.91 -15.71
CA ALA A 42 6.67 -29.51 -17.04
C ALA A 42 5.29 -28.80 -16.97
N GLY A 43 4.33 -29.36 -16.21
CA GLY A 43 3.01 -28.77 -16.03
C GLY A 43 3.09 -27.41 -15.29
N LYS A 44 3.97 -27.33 -14.30
CA LYS A 44 4.24 -26.05 -13.61
C LYS A 44 4.91 -25.02 -14.51
N LEU A 45 5.80 -25.46 -15.40
CA LEU A 45 6.43 -24.56 -16.38
C LEU A 45 5.40 -23.99 -17.35
N ASP A 46 4.45 -24.78 -17.82
CA ASP A 46 3.38 -24.29 -18.69
C ASP A 46 2.49 -23.27 -17.99
N THR A 47 2.17 -23.50 -16.71
CA THR A 47 1.46 -22.54 -15.87
C THR A 47 2.28 -21.26 -15.69
N TYR A 48 3.58 -21.37 -15.41
CA TYR A 48 4.48 -20.22 -15.29
C TYR A 48 4.51 -19.38 -16.57
N ARG A 49 4.64 -20.01 -17.73
CA ARG A 49 4.59 -19.33 -19.04
C ARG A 49 3.25 -18.63 -19.29
N GLN A 50 2.15 -19.26 -18.88
CA GLN A 50 0.82 -18.66 -18.99
C GLN A 50 0.69 -17.41 -18.11
N LEU A 51 1.16 -17.46 -16.86
CA LEU A 51 1.17 -16.33 -15.93
C LEU A 51 1.98 -15.16 -16.49
N GLN A 52 3.12 -15.44 -17.14
CA GLN A 52 3.90 -14.41 -17.83
C GLN A 52 3.11 -13.77 -18.99
N ARG A 53 2.45 -14.57 -19.82
CA ARG A 53 1.67 -14.07 -20.96
C ARG A 53 0.52 -13.16 -20.56
N ILE A 54 -0.14 -13.46 -19.43
CA ILE A 54 -1.24 -12.62 -18.93
C ILE A 54 -0.76 -11.48 -18.02
N GLY A 55 0.56 -11.34 -17.80
CA GLY A 55 1.15 -10.28 -16.99
C GLY A 55 0.89 -10.42 -15.48
N ASN A 56 0.58 -11.62 -14.99
CA ASN A 56 0.43 -11.88 -13.56
C ASN A 56 1.81 -12.16 -12.93
N ASP A 57 2.60 -11.09 -12.77
CA ASP A 57 3.98 -11.18 -12.30
C ASP A 57 4.10 -11.76 -10.88
N GLU A 58 3.16 -11.46 -10.00
CA GLU A 58 3.14 -11.97 -8.62
C GLU A 58 3.07 -13.50 -8.58
N MET A 59 2.09 -14.07 -9.30
CA MET A 59 1.95 -15.52 -9.37
C MET A 59 3.07 -16.17 -10.17
N ALA A 60 3.58 -15.50 -11.21
CA ALA A 60 4.72 -16.00 -11.98
C ALA A 60 5.98 -16.09 -11.11
N VAL A 61 6.27 -15.09 -10.28
CA VAL A 61 7.39 -15.12 -9.33
C VAL A 61 7.23 -16.27 -8.33
N THR A 62 6.03 -16.45 -7.78
CA THR A 62 5.73 -17.53 -6.84
C THR A 62 5.91 -18.90 -7.49
N MET A 63 5.37 -19.11 -8.69
CA MET A 63 5.49 -20.34 -9.43
C MET A 63 6.94 -20.65 -9.84
N GLY A 64 7.66 -19.62 -10.30
CA GLY A 64 9.07 -19.78 -10.66
C GLY A 64 9.93 -20.20 -9.47
N LYS A 65 9.74 -19.60 -8.30
CA LYS A 65 10.44 -20.01 -7.06
C LYS A 65 10.09 -21.42 -6.63
N ASP A 66 8.84 -21.84 -6.77
CA ASP A 66 8.41 -23.21 -6.48
C ASP A 66 9.10 -24.22 -7.40
N ILE A 67 9.20 -23.92 -8.72
CA ILE A 67 9.91 -24.78 -9.67
C ILE A 67 11.39 -24.89 -9.30
N LEU A 68 12.07 -23.78 -9.04
CA LEU A 68 13.48 -23.76 -8.66
C LEU A 68 13.77 -24.51 -7.36
N SER A 69 12.84 -24.44 -6.40
CA SER A 69 12.99 -25.11 -5.10
C SER A 69 12.74 -26.60 -5.17
N ARG A 70 11.69 -27.03 -5.88
CA ARG A 70 11.27 -28.45 -5.89
C ARG A 70 11.94 -29.28 -6.98
N TYR A 71 12.30 -28.63 -8.10
CA TYR A 71 12.83 -29.30 -9.29
C TYR A 71 14.11 -28.66 -9.81
N PRO A 72 15.13 -28.44 -8.96
CA PRO A 72 16.30 -27.58 -9.29
C PRO A 72 17.11 -28.07 -10.50
N ASN A 73 17.05 -29.36 -10.81
CA ASN A 73 17.80 -29.98 -11.91
C ASN A 73 16.96 -30.22 -13.18
N SER A 74 15.68 -29.78 -13.20
CA SER A 74 14.78 -29.96 -14.34
C SER A 74 15.08 -28.95 -15.47
N GLU A 75 14.64 -29.28 -16.69
CA GLU A 75 14.67 -28.32 -17.81
C GLU A 75 13.78 -27.09 -17.50
N ALA A 76 12.69 -27.29 -16.77
CA ALA A 76 11.84 -26.21 -16.29
C ALA A 76 12.62 -25.21 -15.41
N ALA A 77 13.45 -25.70 -14.51
CA ALA A 77 14.27 -24.84 -13.67
C ALA A 77 15.29 -24.02 -14.48
N LYS A 78 15.89 -24.59 -15.51
CA LYS A 78 16.82 -23.87 -16.38
C LYS A 78 16.16 -22.70 -17.10
N GLU A 79 14.95 -22.90 -17.64
CA GLU A 79 14.20 -21.83 -18.29
C GLU A 79 13.76 -20.74 -17.29
N VAL A 80 13.29 -21.15 -16.12
CA VAL A 80 12.89 -20.22 -15.06
C VAL A 80 14.08 -19.39 -14.58
N GLN A 81 15.26 -19.98 -14.40
CA GLN A 81 16.48 -19.24 -13.99
C GLN A 81 16.82 -18.11 -14.96
N GLN A 82 16.55 -18.27 -16.24
CA GLN A 82 16.83 -17.25 -17.25
C GLN A 82 15.80 -16.10 -17.24
N SER A 83 14.52 -16.40 -16.99
CA SER A 83 13.42 -15.45 -17.14
C SER A 83 12.97 -14.81 -15.82
N LEU A 84 13.08 -15.50 -14.70
CA LEU A 84 12.58 -15.09 -13.39
C LEU A 84 13.14 -13.74 -12.91
N PRO A 85 14.44 -13.42 -13.04
CA PRO A 85 14.97 -12.15 -12.53
C PRO A 85 14.30 -10.92 -13.16
N ALA A 86 13.99 -10.97 -14.46
CA ALA A 86 13.30 -9.87 -15.14
C ALA A 86 11.85 -9.71 -14.66
N ILE A 87 11.19 -10.82 -14.34
CA ILE A 87 9.80 -10.80 -13.82
C ILE A 87 9.79 -10.29 -12.38
N GLU A 88 10.74 -10.71 -11.55
CA GLU A 88 10.87 -10.20 -10.17
C GLU A 88 11.10 -8.69 -10.15
N GLN A 89 11.95 -8.20 -11.05
CA GLN A 89 12.20 -6.76 -11.16
C GLN A 89 10.91 -6.01 -11.55
N ARG A 90 10.20 -6.49 -12.57
CA ARG A 90 8.93 -5.89 -13.02
C ARG A 90 7.85 -5.94 -11.93
N TYR A 91 7.73 -7.07 -11.23
CA TYR A 91 6.82 -7.21 -10.10
C TYR A 91 7.12 -6.20 -9.00
N LYS A 92 8.40 -6.07 -8.61
CA LYS A 92 8.85 -5.11 -7.59
C LYS A 92 8.52 -3.67 -7.99
N GLU A 93 8.80 -3.30 -9.22
CA GLU A 93 8.53 -1.94 -9.74
C GLU A 93 7.03 -1.63 -9.76
N ASN A 94 6.22 -2.57 -10.27
CA ASN A 94 4.76 -2.42 -10.33
C ASN A 94 4.13 -2.40 -8.94
N SER A 95 4.58 -3.27 -8.04
CA SER A 95 4.13 -3.32 -6.65
C SER A 95 4.41 -2.00 -5.93
N GLU A 96 5.63 -1.47 -6.06
CA GLU A 96 5.99 -0.19 -5.46
C GLU A 96 5.22 0.99 -6.08
N LYS A 97 5.04 1.01 -7.39
CA LYS A 97 4.22 2.01 -8.08
C LYS A 97 2.77 2.00 -7.56
N ASN A 98 2.18 0.81 -7.41
CA ASN A 98 0.82 0.66 -6.91
C ASN A 98 0.72 1.07 -5.43
N ARG A 99 1.71 0.69 -4.61
CA ARG A 99 1.80 1.11 -3.21
C ARG A 99 1.81 2.63 -3.09
N LEU A 100 2.70 3.30 -3.83
CA LEU A 100 2.81 4.75 -3.81
C LEU A 100 1.55 5.44 -4.32
N ALA A 101 0.94 4.93 -5.39
CA ALA A 101 -0.33 5.45 -5.90
C ALA A 101 -1.47 5.33 -4.89
N GLY A 102 -1.48 4.24 -4.12
CA GLY A 102 -2.45 4.00 -3.04
C GLY A 102 -2.30 4.93 -1.83
N LEU A 103 -1.19 5.66 -1.69
CA LEU A 103 -1.01 6.65 -0.63
C LEU A 103 -1.80 7.95 -0.89
N TRP A 104 -2.18 8.21 -2.13
CA TRP A 104 -2.90 9.41 -2.52
C TRP A 104 -4.41 9.20 -2.51
N LEU A 105 -5.11 10.11 -1.84
CA LEU A 105 -6.57 10.17 -1.80
C LEU A 105 -7.05 11.33 -2.65
N TYR A 106 -7.88 11.03 -3.65
CA TYR A 106 -8.47 12.03 -4.55
C TYR A 106 -9.97 12.12 -4.27
N GLN A 107 -10.45 13.33 -4.05
CA GLN A 107 -11.86 13.55 -3.70
C GLN A 107 -12.38 14.82 -4.36
N VAL A 108 -13.61 14.75 -4.86
CA VAL A 108 -14.42 15.92 -5.23
C VAL A 108 -15.62 15.96 -4.31
N SER A 109 -15.85 17.08 -3.66
CA SER A 109 -16.94 17.23 -2.67
C SER A 109 -17.47 18.65 -2.64
N PRO A 110 -18.74 18.84 -2.24
CA PRO A 110 -19.24 20.16 -1.84
C PRO A 110 -18.40 20.74 -0.70
N MET A 111 -18.18 22.02 -0.74
CA MET A 111 -17.52 22.79 0.32
C MET A 111 -18.22 24.15 0.41
N GLU A 112 -18.11 24.83 1.55
CA GLU A 112 -18.68 26.17 1.74
C GLU A 112 -18.31 27.08 0.56
N GLY A 113 -19.33 27.68 -0.05
CA GLY A 113 -19.18 28.56 -1.22
C GLY A 113 -19.08 27.84 -2.57
N GLY A 114 -19.00 26.47 -2.61
CA GLY A 114 -18.91 25.81 -3.91
C GLY A 114 -18.51 24.34 -3.87
N THR A 115 -17.65 23.95 -4.78
CA THR A 115 -17.10 22.59 -4.90
C THR A 115 -15.59 22.63 -4.78
N GLN A 116 -15.02 21.65 -4.11
CA GLN A 116 -13.58 21.44 -4.06
C GLN A 116 -13.17 20.10 -4.67
N SER A 117 -11.97 20.06 -5.21
CA SER A 117 -11.24 18.85 -5.58
C SER A 117 -9.94 18.82 -4.80
N THR A 118 -9.69 17.72 -4.11
CA THR A 118 -8.47 17.56 -3.30
C THR A 118 -7.68 16.33 -3.74
N ALA A 119 -6.36 16.46 -3.65
CA ALA A 119 -5.42 15.35 -3.62
C ALA A 119 -4.69 15.42 -2.28
N THR A 120 -4.77 14.35 -1.49
CA THR A 120 -4.28 14.35 -0.11
C THR A 120 -3.36 13.15 0.11
N ILE A 121 -2.25 13.37 0.80
CA ILE A 121 -1.34 12.33 1.26
C ILE A 121 -0.99 12.57 2.73
N TYR A 122 -0.85 11.50 3.50
CA TYR A 122 -0.36 11.55 4.87
C TYR A 122 1.15 11.39 4.94
N THR A 123 1.75 11.90 6.00
CA THR A 123 3.15 11.62 6.30
C THR A 123 3.36 10.12 6.50
N SER A 124 4.50 9.61 6.03
CA SER A 124 5.02 8.30 6.42
C SER A 124 5.78 8.37 7.75
N GLN A 125 6.30 9.57 8.07
CA GLN A 125 6.90 9.92 9.36
C GLN A 125 6.55 11.37 9.70
N PRO A 126 5.99 11.64 10.91
CA PRO A 126 5.51 10.67 11.90
C PRO A 126 4.35 9.83 11.36
N SER A 127 4.19 8.64 11.91
CA SER A 127 3.10 7.71 11.59
C SER A 127 2.03 7.68 12.69
N GLY A 128 0.96 6.94 12.50
CA GLY A 128 -0.11 6.80 13.49
C GLY A 128 -0.98 8.05 13.61
N GLU A 129 -1.31 8.45 14.82
CA GLU A 129 -2.19 9.59 15.11
C GLU A 129 -1.51 10.95 14.88
N ASP A 130 -0.17 11.00 14.99
CA ASP A 130 0.63 12.20 14.76
C ASP A 130 0.82 12.56 13.28
N ARG A 131 0.14 11.85 12.38
CA ARG A 131 0.28 12.09 10.94
C ARG A 131 -0.27 13.45 10.53
N VAL A 132 0.55 14.17 9.76
CA VAL A 132 0.17 15.41 9.08
C VAL A 132 -0.26 15.10 7.66
N ARG A 133 -1.25 15.82 7.16
CA ARG A 133 -1.70 15.75 5.77
C ARG A 133 -1.05 16.84 4.93
N LEU A 134 -0.56 16.47 3.76
CA LEU A 134 -0.30 17.40 2.68
C LEU A 134 -1.54 17.40 1.77
N VAL A 135 -2.13 18.55 1.57
CA VAL A 135 -3.37 18.74 0.81
C VAL A 135 -3.11 19.64 -0.37
N LEU A 136 -3.39 19.16 -1.57
CA LEU A 136 -3.54 19.97 -2.77
C LEU A 136 -5.04 20.16 -2.98
N ARG A 137 -5.49 21.41 -3.09
CA ARG A 137 -6.92 21.74 -3.23
C ARG A 137 -7.13 22.65 -4.43
N ARG A 138 -8.16 22.39 -5.19
CA ARG A 138 -8.81 23.31 -6.12
C ARG A 138 -10.21 23.58 -5.62
N HIS A 139 -10.56 24.85 -5.48
CA HIS A 139 -11.88 25.27 -5.04
C HIS A 139 -12.49 26.23 -6.05
N SER A 140 -13.79 26.13 -6.29
CA SER A 140 -14.48 26.96 -7.29
C SER A 140 -14.38 28.45 -7.06
N ASP A 141 -14.34 28.90 -5.79
CA ASP A 141 -14.26 30.32 -5.41
C ASP A 141 -12.85 30.73 -4.99
N TRP A 142 -12.15 29.89 -4.20
CA TRP A 142 -10.86 30.24 -3.61
C TRP A 142 -9.66 29.89 -4.50
N GLY A 143 -9.90 29.19 -5.62
CA GLY A 143 -8.85 28.78 -6.52
C GLY A 143 -8.02 27.62 -5.99
N GLN A 144 -6.74 27.57 -6.38
CA GLN A 144 -5.82 26.50 -6.02
C GLN A 144 -5.04 26.86 -4.76
N ASN A 145 -4.78 25.86 -3.92
CA ASN A 145 -3.94 25.96 -2.73
C ASN A 145 -3.17 24.67 -2.50
N ALA A 146 -2.00 24.76 -1.89
CA ALA A 146 -1.27 23.63 -1.29
C ALA A 146 -0.99 23.97 0.17
N PHE A 147 -1.20 23.02 1.08
CA PHE A 147 -1.02 23.26 2.50
C PHE A 147 -0.80 21.99 3.30
N LEU A 148 -0.17 22.15 4.47
CA LEU A 148 -0.15 21.13 5.50
C LEU A 148 -1.38 21.28 6.39
N PHE A 149 -1.94 20.18 6.86
CA PHE A 149 -3.05 20.15 7.80
C PHE A 149 -2.75 19.13 8.92
N ASN A 150 -2.76 19.63 10.15
CA ASN A 150 -2.66 18.78 11.33
C ASN A 150 -4.07 18.38 11.78
N GLY A 151 -4.34 17.08 11.96
CA GLY A 151 -5.65 16.61 12.42
C GLY A 151 -5.94 16.86 13.90
N GLY A 152 -4.95 17.27 14.68
CA GLY A 152 -5.08 17.60 16.09
C GLY A 152 -5.69 19.00 16.32
N PRO A 153 -5.95 19.35 17.59
CA PRO A 153 -6.55 20.64 17.95
C PRO A 153 -5.62 21.83 17.72
N HIS A 154 -4.34 21.58 17.60
CA HIS A 154 -3.30 22.60 17.47
C HIS A 154 -2.60 22.49 16.12
N GLY A 155 -2.27 23.65 15.54
CA GLY A 155 -1.64 23.74 14.24
C GLY A 155 -0.12 23.79 14.31
N PHE A 156 0.44 24.72 13.56
CA PHE A 156 1.88 24.90 13.38
C PHE A 156 2.31 26.25 13.96
N VAL A 157 3.50 26.32 14.51
CA VAL A 157 4.12 27.59 14.90
C VAL A 157 4.60 28.32 13.66
N CYS A 158 3.92 29.42 13.32
CA CYS A 158 4.26 30.29 12.20
C CYS A 158 3.77 31.70 12.48
N LYS A 159 4.70 32.65 12.70
CA LYS A 159 4.38 34.04 12.93
C LYS A 159 4.44 34.81 11.60
N GLY A 160 3.29 35.27 11.11
CA GLY A 160 3.19 35.92 9.81
C GLY A 160 3.55 34.96 8.66
N VAL A 161 4.61 35.25 7.92
CA VAL A 161 5.19 34.38 6.91
C VAL A 161 6.40 33.66 7.49
N CYS A 162 6.37 32.36 7.47
CA CYS A 162 7.49 31.54 7.93
C CYS A 162 8.13 30.75 6.76
N SER A 163 9.34 30.29 7.01
CA SER A 163 10.16 29.56 6.04
C SER A 163 10.32 28.12 6.53
N ILE A 164 9.83 27.17 5.74
CA ILE A 164 9.96 25.74 6.00
C ILE A 164 11.17 25.21 5.23
N LYS A 165 12.14 24.64 5.94
CA LYS A 165 13.21 23.88 5.29
C LYS A 165 12.61 22.60 4.71
N ALA A 166 12.88 22.34 3.45
CA ALA A 166 12.38 21.16 2.76
C ALA A 166 13.49 20.48 1.96
N THR A 167 13.28 19.21 1.62
CA THR A 167 14.07 18.54 0.58
C THR A 167 13.14 17.86 -0.42
N PHE A 168 13.53 17.83 -1.69
CA PHE A 168 12.86 17.14 -2.77
C PHE A 168 13.84 16.10 -3.33
N ASP A 169 13.61 14.82 -3.05
CA ASP A 169 14.55 13.73 -3.33
C ASP A 169 15.96 14.02 -2.80
N GLY A 170 16.05 14.58 -1.58
CA GLY A 170 17.29 14.96 -0.93
C GLY A 170 17.88 16.30 -1.37
N LYS A 171 17.36 16.94 -2.42
CA LYS A 171 17.80 18.28 -2.85
C LYS A 171 17.19 19.33 -1.93
N PRO A 172 18.00 20.20 -1.28
CA PRO A 172 17.51 21.24 -0.38
C PRO A 172 16.62 22.24 -1.09
N GLY A 173 15.59 22.70 -0.40
CA GLY A 173 14.69 23.75 -0.83
C GLY A 173 14.07 24.47 0.36
N THR A 174 13.31 25.50 0.07
CA THR A 174 12.61 26.30 1.07
C THR A 174 11.18 26.58 0.59
N ILE A 175 10.21 26.42 1.49
CA ILE A 175 8.80 26.71 1.22
C ILE A 175 8.38 27.88 2.11
N SER A 176 7.93 28.98 1.51
CA SER A 176 7.31 30.08 2.25
C SER A 176 5.87 29.74 2.57
N ALA A 177 5.47 29.84 3.83
CA ALA A 177 4.15 29.46 4.29
C ALA A 177 3.59 30.46 5.32
N PHE A 178 2.29 30.38 5.59
CA PHE A 178 1.61 31.17 6.59
C PHE A 178 0.46 30.38 7.22
N ALA A 179 0.18 30.64 8.49
CA ALA A 179 -1.00 30.12 9.15
C ALA A 179 -2.25 30.94 8.78
N PRO A 180 -3.41 30.31 8.54
CA PRO A 180 -4.65 31.02 8.26
C PRO A 180 -5.08 31.85 9.48
N THR A 181 -5.66 33.02 9.24
CA THR A 181 -6.17 33.91 10.31
C THR A 181 -7.44 33.37 10.96
N THR A 182 -8.08 32.42 10.33
CA THR A 182 -9.31 31.74 10.76
C THR A 182 -9.08 30.68 11.84
N GLY A 183 -7.80 30.38 12.15
CA GLY A 183 -7.43 29.50 13.27
C GLY A 183 -7.41 28.02 12.95
N GLU A 184 -7.61 27.61 11.69
CA GLU A 184 -7.49 26.18 11.32
C GLU A 184 -6.06 25.69 11.55
N PRO A 185 -5.88 24.41 11.94
CA PRO A 185 -4.59 23.80 12.17
C PRO A 185 -3.85 23.51 10.84
N ALA A 186 -3.70 24.55 10.02
CA ALA A 186 -3.14 24.46 8.68
C ALA A 186 -1.91 25.38 8.52
N LEU A 187 -1.11 25.11 7.49
CA LEU A 187 0.01 25.94 7.07
C LEU A 187 0.00 26.02 5.54
N LEU A 188 -0.47 27.15 5.02
CA LEU A 188 -0.67 27.38 3.59
C LEU A 188 0.64 27.79 2.92
N PHE A 189 0.93 27.24 1.75
CA PHE A 189 2.10 27.59 0.97
C PHE A 189 1.81 28.82 0.12
N LYS A 190 2.72 29.79 0.09
CA LYS A 190 2.56 31.03 -0.67
C LYS A 190 2.68 30.82 -2.18
N ASP A 191 3.59 29.94 -2.58
CA ASP A 191 3.79 29.53 -3.97
C ASP A 191 3.31 28.07 -4.13
N ASP A 192 2.00 27.89 -4.19
CA ASP A 192 1.39 26.60 -4.40
C ASP A 192 1.73 26.00 -5.78
N LYS A 193 1.81 26.83 -6.83
CA LYS A 193 2.14 26.39 -8.19
C LYS A 193 3.56 25.87 -8.29
N GLY A 194 4.53 26.63 -7.77
CA GLY A 194 5.93 26.23 -7.75
C GLY A 194 6.16 24.97 -6.90
N PHE A 195 5.46 24.86 -5.77
CA PHE A 195 5.49 23.67 -4.93
C PHE A 195 4.95 22.43 -5.67
N ILE A 196 3.77 22.55 -6.30
CA ILE A 196 3.14 21.44 -7.04
C ILE A 196 4.02 20.99 -8.20
N ALA A 197 4.63 21.93 -8.95
CA ALA A 197 5.53 21.59 -10.04
C ALA A 197 6.80 20.84 -9.58
N GLN A 198 7.24 21.05 -8.34
CA GLN A 198 8.34 20.29 -7.74
C GLN A 198 7.84 18.93 -7.23
N LEU A 199 6.66 18.89 -6.60
CA LEU A 199 6.02 17.67 -6.10
C LEU A 199 5.79 16.64 -7.22
N GLU A 200 5.33 17.07 -8.40
CA GLU A 200 5.10 16.18 -9.55
C GLU A 200 6.36 15.44 -10.02
N LYS A 201 7.54 15.98 -9.71
CA LYS A 201 8.84 15.39 -10.09
C LYS A 201 9.50 14.61 -8.96
N ALA A 202 9.09 14.86 -7.71
CA ALA A 202 9.71 14.28 -6.54
C ALA A 202 9.06 12.96 -6.14
N LYS A 203 9.86 11.97 -5.77
CA LYS A 203 9.39 10.72 -5.17
C LYS A 203 9.21 10.84 -3.66
N LYS A 204 9.98 11.73 -3.03
CA LYS A 204 9.99 11.94 -1.58
C LYS A 204 10.22 13.41 -1.26
N ILE A 205 9.42 13.94 -0.35
CA ILE A 205 9.57 15.30 0.17
C ILE A 205 9.73 15.21 1.70
N THR A 206 10.68 15.97 2.26
CA THR A 206 10.77 16.19 3.71
C THR A 206 10.55 17.67 4.02
N MET A 207 9.94 17.97 5.16
CA MET A 207 9.68 19.32 5.62
C MET A 207 9.91 19.42 7.12
N ASP A 208 10.70 20.41 7.57
CA ASP A 208 10.91 20.69 8.98
C ASP A 208 9.90 21.73 9.45
N VAL A 209 9.02 21.34 10.35
CA VAL A 209 7.99 22.19 10.95
C VAL A 209 8.09 22.20 12.47
N THR A 210 7.47 23.20 13.11
CA THR A 210 7.26 23.20 14.55
C THR A 210 5.76 23.12 14.82
N LEU A 211 5.33 22.09 15.55
CA LEU A 211 3.95 21.95 15.99
C LEU A 211 3.68 22.88 17.18
N GLN A 212 2.47 23.37 17.33
CA GLN A 212 2.08 24.23 18.46
C GLN A 212 2.12 23.46 19.79
N ASP A 213 1.80 22.16 19.76
CA ASP A 213 1.88 21.32 20.94
C ASP A 213 3.33 21.18 21.42
N GLY A 214 3.61 21.83 22.55
CA GLY A 214 4.93 21.82 23.17
C GLY A 214 6.05 22.43 22.31
N GLU A 215 5.72 23.19 21.28
CA GLU A 215 6.70 23.74 20.31
C GLU A 215 7.62 22.65 19.73
N LYS A 216 7.09 21.45 19.50
CA LYS A 216 7.85 20.28 19.06
C LYS A 216 8.30 20.45 17.60
N LYS A 217 9.62 20.41 17.38
CA LYS A 217 10.20 20.35 16.04
C LYS A 217 10.04 18.94 15.46
N VAL A 218 9.51 18.83 14.26
CA VAL A 218 9.23 17.56 13.60
C VAL A 218 9.66 17.65 12.14
N THR A 219 10.33 16.61 11.65
CA THR A 219 10.55 16.42 10.22
C THR A 219 9.42 15.55 9.66
N LEU A 220 8.63 16.14 8.79
CA LEU A 220 7.56 15.46 8.06
C LEU A 220 8.14 14.78 6.82
N VAL A 221 7.79 13.53 6.58
CA VAL A 221 8.22 12.78 5.39
C VAL A 221 7.00 12.36 4.58
N PHE A 222 6.98 12.72 3.30
CA PHE A 222 5.94 12.35 2.34
C PHE A 222 6.53 11.54 1.20
N GLU A 223 5.96 10.39 0.89
CA GLU A 223 6.34 9.55 -0.26
C GLU A 223 5.45 9.91 -1.46
N THR A 224 5.84 10.96 -2.19
CA THR A 224 5.00 11.63 -3.19
C THR A 224 4.98 10.96 -4.57
N GLY A 225 5.84 9.97 -4.83
CA GLY A 225 6.07 9.38 -6.15
C GLY A 225 4.88 8.69 -6.82
N GLY A 226 3.72 8.60 -6.14
CA GLY A 226 2.48 8.07 -6.70
C GLY A 226 1.44 9.13 -7.06
N PHE A 227 1.81 10.42 -7.02
CA PHE A 227 0.90 11.50 -7.40
C PHE A 227 0.50 11.39 -8.89
N ASP A 228 -0.80 11.44 -9.15
CA ASP A 228 -1.37 11.44 -10.48
C ASP A 228 -2.24 12.67 -10.66
N SER A 229 -1.72 13.68 -11.35
CA SER A 229 -2.41 14.96 -11.57
C SER A 229 -3.70 14.82 -12.39
N SER A 230 -3.86 13.72 -13.16
CA SER A 230 -5.08 13.45 -13.92
C SER A 230 -6.26 13.05 -13.03
N LYS A 231 -5.99 12.48 -11.85
CA LYS A 231 -7.00 12.15 -10.83
C LYS A 231 -7.42 13.34 -9.98
N TRP A 232 -6.58 14.36 -9.90
CA TRP A 232 -6.91 15.61 -9.21
C TRP A 232 -7.67 16.54 -10.15
N GLN A 233 -8.98 16.39 -10.16
CA GLN A 233 -9.86 17.01 -11.15
C GLN A 233 -9.89 18.54 -11.08
N PRO A 234 -10.01 19.24 -12.22
CA PRO A 234 -10.30 20.66 -12.23
C PRO A 234 -11.72 20.92 -11.69
N VAL A 235 -11.92 22.05 -11.04
CA VAL A 235 -13.22 22.50 -10.56
C VAL A 235 -13.60 23.76 -11.33
N ALA A 236 -14.79 23.78 -11.92
CA ALA A 236 -15.32 24.97 -12.59
C ALA A 236 -15.48 26.11 -11.56
N LYS A 237 -15.11 27.32 -11.95
CA LYS A 237 -15.41 28.50 -11.14
C LYS A 237 -16.92 28.61 -10.95
N SER A 238 -17.35 28.90 -9.72
CA SER A 238 -18.76 29.20 -9.51
C SER A 238 -19.13 30.41 -10.36
N ALA A 239 -20.26 30.32 -11.08
CA ALA A 239 -20.82 31.48 -11.76
C ALA A 239 -21.12 32.49 -10.67
N GLY A 240 -20.34 33.59 -10.64
CA GLY A 240 -20.42 34.61 -9.59
C GLY A 240 -21.86 35.00 -9.38
N LYS A 241 -22.34 34.88 -8.15
CA LYS A 241 -23.59 35.52 -7.75
C LYS A 241 -23.43 37.00 -8.04
N LYS A 242 -24.02 37.48 -9.13
CA LYS A 242 -24.20 38.93 -9.34
C LYS A 242 -24.92 39.44 -8.08
N LYS A 243 -24.21 40.24 -7.28
CA LYS A 243 -24.84 41.04 -6.21
C LYS A 243 -25.76 42.05 -6.81
#